data_a9db51af4666ecff6abbd16705676a9e
#
_entry.id   a9db51af4666ecff6abbd16705676a9e
#
_cell.length_a   1.000
_cell.length_b   1.000
_cell.length_c   1.000
_cell.angle_alpha   90.00
_cell.angle_beta   90.00
_cell.angle_gamma   90.00
#
_symmetry.space_group_name_H-M   'P 1'
#
loop_
_entity.id
_entity.type
_entity.pdbx_description
1 polymer ?
#
loop_
_entity_poly.entity_id
_entity_poly.type
_entity_poly.pdbx_seq_one_letter_code
_entity_poly.pdbx_strand_id
1 'polypeptide(L)'
;MQKLVFLVLLVFCSPVFGQKNIPYRHTLQSMQEYNEFCGEPLTDKFAQIDAVKVIYVIATGKIYYINDHFAHLHYDFCKQFLNEYDDLALFNNSNYEQTPNRKYYLGTINYIRSTSKFILEFSVADDINFRQIEIFHQEILLSFLKDKELLLYINTPVLKQKYKASGSSLKYIEPHEIYANQIIQVVNPGKAEGKLIKLKSSELETAVILPNDILILDGYSNDIPICAAVIITTFQTPLSHITILAHNRKTPVVAYKNAAEDFKLNKLIGEYVSISISSDTFLMEEKTPAQQTGKKKKITRLDADLTVKNLVPLQEIKLNDTEKYGAKACYLAELNRVTGANKDFYTPRGGFSIPFYFYLKHITQYGIDGLIEDLLNDSTILNDRTRLREELDCIRDTIKNSPVDTSLISEVMKMIEKYGTGKRPRFRSSSNAEDLENFNGAGLYDSKTGIPGDSVKTIDKAIVSVWASLWNERAFYERDFFRIDQRTVYMGILVHESFPEEISNGVVVTKNLYRDTESGFVINMQKGETSVVSPPEGITSELMITYLNSNIDFYDEKNSMEYITYSSLNGNKPLLTIDQVRVLSKQLAVIKDHFYSKSKAWVKTGFADYALDIEFKYILRNGKTVLLIKQVRPYR
;
A
#
# COMPACT_ATOMS: atom_id res chain seq x y z
N MET A 1 29.15 -56.39 41.86
CA MET A 1 29.99 -55.34 41.23
C MET A 1 29.08 -54.33 40.58
N GLN A 2 28.69 -53.31 41.36
CA GLN A 2 27.88 -52.19 40.88
C GLN A 2 28.82 -51.15 40.26
N LYS A 3 28.64 -50.82 39.00
CA LYS A 3 29.31 -49.68 38.36
C LYS A 3 28.50 -48.43 38.59
N LEU A 4 29.04 -47.55 39.40
CA LEU A 4 28.55 -46.18 39.66
C LEU A 4 28.91 -45.31 38.43
N VAL A 5 27.91 -44.87 37.71
CA VAL A 5 28.08 -43.88 36.62
C VAL A 5 27.89 -42.47 37.23
N PHE A 6 28.97 -41.71 37.34
CA PHE A 6 28.94 -40.33 37.71
C PHE A 6 28.47 -39.49 36.52
N LEU A 7 27.25 -38.94 36.59
CA LEU A 7 26.73 -37.97 35.65
C LEU A 7 27.23 -36.59 36.12
N VAL A 8 28.25 -36.07 35.44
CA VAL A 8 28.68 -34.69 35.63
C VAL A 8 27.70 -33.75 34.90
N LEU A 9 26.80 -33.15 35.66
CA LEU A 9 25.97 -32.05 35.18
C LEU A 9 26.88 -30.81 35.05
N LEU A 10 27.34 -30.53 33.83
CA LEU A 10 27.89 -29.23 33.48
C LEU A 10 26.73 -28.23 33.42
N VAL A 11 26.48 -27.57 34.53
CA VAL A 11 25.65 -26.35 34.56
C VAL A 11 26.43 -25.27 33.83
N PHE A 12 26.10 -25.05 32.56
CA PHE A 12 26.48 -23.82 31.90
C PHE A 12 25.71 -22.68 32.58
N CYS A 13 26.30 -22.08 33.61
CA CYS A 13 25.96 -20.74 34.02
C CYS A 13 26.34 -19.81 32.85
N SER A 14 25.43 -19.54 31.95
CA SER A 14 25.51 -18.36 31.12
C SER A 14 25.55 -17.17 32.09
N PRO A 15 26.60 -16.33 32.07
CA PRO A 15 26.56 -15.12 32.83
C PRO A 15 25.40 -14.29 32.30
N VAL A 16 24.32 -14.18 33.05
CA VAL A 16 23.36 -13.09 32.89
C VAL A 16 24.15 -11.82 33.19
N PHE A 17 24.81 -11.25 32.19
CA PHE A 17 25.32 -9.92 32.25
C PHE A 17 24.13 -9.01 32.51
N GLY A 18 24.06 -8.51 33.77
CA GLY A 18 23.09 -7.50 34.13
C GLY A 18 23.19 -6.37 33.11
N GLN A 19 22.10 -6.11 32.39
CA GLN A 19 21.93 -4.93 31.57
C GLN A 19 22.32 -3.73 32.43
N LYS A 20 23.48 -3.15 32.15
CA LYS A 20 23.82 -1.86 32.73
C LYS A 20 22.84 -0.86 32.16
N ASN A 21 21.97 -0.35 32.98
CA ASN A 21 21.01 0.72 32.66
C ASN A 21 21.76 2.02 32.32
N ILE A 22 22.38 2.09 31.15
CA ILE A 22 23.15 3.25 30.69
C ILE A 22 22.31 3.94 29.61
N PRO A 23 21.86 5.18 29.86
CA PRO A 23 20.97 5.89 28.92
C PRO A 23 21.70 6.41 27.68
N TYR A 24 23.00 6.61 27.72
CA TYR A 24 23.85 7.06 26.62
C TYR A 24 25.30 6.68 26.79
N ARG A 25 26.05 6.74 25.68
CA ARG A 25 27.51 6.65 25.66
C ARG A 25 28.08 7.79 24.82
N HIS A 26 29.35 8.11 25.05
CA HIS A 26 30.12 9.06 24.23
C HIS A 26 30.91 8.35 23.11
N THR A 27 31.03 7.04 23.20
CA THR A 27 31.71 6.19 22.21
C THR A 27 30.95 4.87 22.07
N LEU A 28 30.94 4.30 20.89
CA LEU A 28 30.54 2.90 20.62
C LEU A 28 31.74 2.17 20.02
N GLN A 29 32.29 1.18 20.73
CA GLN A 29 33.54 0.52 20.35
C GLN A 29 33.35 -0.90 19.80
N SER A 30 32.16 -1.50 19.95
CA SER A 30 31.87 -2.85 19.51
C SER A 30 30.45 -2.99 18.97
N MET A 31 30.21 -4.00 18.12
CA MET A 31 28.87 -4.38 17.67
C MET A 31 27.97 -4.75 18.84
N GLN A 32 28.52 -5.32 19.91
CA GLN A 32 27.73 -5.62 21.10
C GLN A 32 27.19 -4.34 21.73
N GLU A 33 28.00 -3.31 21.92
CA GLU A 33 27.56 -2.01 22.45
C GLU A 33 26.54 -1.34 21.52
N TYR A 34 26.75 -1.45 20.19
CA TYR A 34 25.79 -0.94 19.21
C TYR A 34 24.43 -1.65 19.36
N ASN A 35 24.42 -2.98 19.42
CA ASN A 35 23.19 -3.78 19.55
C ASN A 35 22.47 -3.56 20.89
N GLU A 36 23.21 -3.26 21.99
CA GLU A 36 22.62 -2.91 23.28
C GLU A 36 21.87 -1.56 23.25
N PHE A 37 22.21 -0.68 22.31
CA PHE A 37 21.64 0.66 22.16
C PHE A 37 20.55 0.74 21.08
N CYS A 38 20.50 -0.25 20.19
CA CYS A 38 19.52 -0.29 19.12
C CYS A 38 18.10 -0.37 19.66
N GLY A 39 17.22 0.43 19.07
CA GLY A 39 15.79 0.29 19.16
C GLY A 39 15.19 -0.26 17.88
N GLU A 40 13.86 -0.34 17.87
CA GLU A 40 13.15 -0.52 16.62
C GLU A 40 13.43 0.68 15.74
N PRO A 41 13.79 0.47 14.45
CA PRO A 41 14.03 1.58 13.54
C PRO A 41 12.75 2.41 13.43
N LEU A 42 12.88 3.72 13.65
CA LEU A 42 11.82 4.69 13.31
C LEU A 42 11.56 4.71 11.80
N THR A 43 12.52 4.17 11.07
CA THR A 43 12.56 4.12 9.62
C THR A 43 12.18 2.74 9.14
N ASP A 44 11.44 2.72 8.07
CA ASP A 44 11.23 1.66 7.13
C ASP A 44 11.00 0.25 7.69
N LYS A 45 9.73 -0.10 7.77
CA LYS A 45 9.24 -1.45 8.10
C LYS A 45 9.74 -2.53 7.13
N PHE A 46 10.32 -2.16 6.00
CA PHE A 46 10.68 -3.05 4.89
C PHE A 46 12.18 -3.28 4.76
N ALA A 47 13.03 -2.42 5.38
CA ALA A 47 14.47 -2.62 5.43
C ALA A 47 14.86 -3.26 6.78
N GLN A 48 15.72 -4.27 6.72
CA GLN A 48 16.29 -4.89 7.92
C GLN A 48 17.38 -3.96 8.47
N ILE A 49 16.96 -2.97 9.26
CA ILE A 49 17.80 -1.90 9.78
C ILE A 49 17.77 -1.92 11.31
N ASP A 50 18.95 -1.85 11.94
CA ASP A 50 19.11 -1.54 13.36
C ASP A 50 19.56 -0.09 13.48
N ALA A 51 18.97 0.69 14.39
CA ALA A 51 19.17 2.13 14.45
C ALA A 51 19.62 2.60 15.83
N VAL A 52 20.66 3.44 15.87
CA VAL A 52 21.11 4.15 17.07
C VAL A 52 21.11 5.65 16.80
N LYS A 53 20.35 6.40 17.59
CA LYS A 53 20.31 7.86 17.49
C LYS A 53 21.58 8.48 18.06
N VAL A 54 22.05 9.54 17.40
CA VAL A 54 23.26 10.25 17.80
C VAL A 54 23.04 11.75 17.80
N ILE A 55 23.55 12.41 18.83
CA ILE A 55 23.53 13.87 19.00
C ILE A 55 24.96 14.37 19.12
N TYR A 56 25.28 15.44 18.39
CA TYR A 56 26.49 16.22 18.57
C TYR A 56 26.13 17.59 19.10
N VAL A 57 26.69 17.94 20.27
CA VAL A 57 26.47 19.25 20.91
C VAL A 57 27.49 20.25 20.36
N ILE A 58 27.05 21.20 19.55
CA ILE A 58 27.92 22.14 18.83
C ILE A 58 28.83 22.94 19.80
N ALA A 59 28.27 23.40 20.91
CA ALA A 59 29.00 24.25 21.86
C ALA A 59 30.13 23.54 22.61
N THR A 60 30.06 22.21 22.78
CA THR A 60 31.00 21.46 23.63
C THR A 60 31.78 20.39 22.87
N GLY A 61 31.41 20.08 21.61
CA GLY A 61 31.98 18.99 20.83
C GLY A 61 31.64 17.59 21.37
N LYS A 62 30.69 17.47 22.29
CA LYS A 62 30.32 16.18 22.87
C LYS A 62 29.37 15.42 21.96
N ILE A 63 29.64 14.11 21.81
CA ILE A 63 28.74 13.16 21.16
C ILE A 63 27.98 12.35 22.19
N TYR A 64 26.71 12.07 21.91
CA TYR A 64 25.85 11.17 22.67
C TYR A 64 25.23 10.15 21.75
N TYR A 65 25.58 8.88 21.94
CA TYR A 65 24.86 7.74 21.38
C TYR A 65 23.76 7.38 22.34
N ILE A 66 22.53 7.38 21.89
CA ILE A 66 21.32 7.25 22.72
C ILE A 66 20.89 5.80 22.77
N ASN A 67 20.64 5.29 23.96
CA ASN A 67 20.01 4.00 24.16
C ASN A 67 18.50 4.13 23.99
N ASP A 68 17.95 3.47 22.98
CA ASP A 68 16.53 3.59 22.60
C ASP A 68 15.56 3.14 23.72
N HIS A 69 15.99 2.28 24.63
CA HIS A 69 15.20 1.88 25.81
C HIS A 69 14.93 3.03 26.79
N PHE A 70 15.72 4.11 26.75
CA PHE A 70 15.57 5.27 27.62
C PHE A 70 14.97 6.49 26.94
N ALA A 71 15.28 6.70 25.67
CA ALA A 71 14.77 7.82 24.90
C ALA A 71 14.61 7.42 23.43
N HIS A 72 13.36 7.38 22.99
CA HIS A 72 13.02 6.96 21.65
C HIS A 72 13.19 8.07 20.60
N LEU A 73 13.14 9.33 20.99
CA LEU A 73 13.36 10.50 20.13
C LEU A 73 14.55 11.33 20.63
N HIS A 74 15.20 12.06 19.73
CA HIS A 74 16.23 13.04 20.12
C HIS A 74 15.68 14.08 21.11
N TYR A 75 14.44 14.51 20.92
CA TYR A 75 13.73 15.42 21.82
C TYR A 75 13.61 14.84 23.23
N ASP A 76 13.21 13.59 23.37
CA ASP A 76 13.06 12.93 24.67
C ASP A 76 14.38 12.90 25.42
N PHE A 77 15.47 12.60 24.70
CA PHE A 77 16.80 12.60 25.27
C PHE A 77 17.23 14.01 25.73
N CYS A 78 17.04 15.02 24.89
CA CYS A 78 17.40 16.39 25.25
C CYS A 78 16.61 16.89 26.45
N LYS A 79 15.33 16.58 26.54
CA LYS A 79 14.48 16.91 27.67
C LYS A 79 14.89 16.19 28.96
N GLN A 80 15.13 14.88 28.90
CA GLN A 80 15.34 14.05 30.10
C GLN A 80 16.78 14.12 30.63
N PHE A 81 17.77 14.19 29.74
CA PHE A 81 19.18 14.02 30.13
C PHE A 81 20.03 15.28 29.92
N LEU A 82 19.59 16.21 29.08
CA LEU A 82 20.27 17.51 28.93
C LEU A 82 19.53 18.64 29.63
N ASN A 83 18.31 18.40 30.12
CA ASN A 83 17.42 19.39 30.75
C ASN A 83 17.16 20.59 29.84
N GLU A 84 17.01 20.32 28.55
CA GLU A 84 16.74 21.34 27.55
C GLU A 84 15.44 21.03 26.80
N TYR A 85 14.69 22.07 26.45
CA TYR A 85 13.44 22.00 25.69
C TYR A 85 12.28 21.28 26.39
N ASP A 86 11.35 22.07 26.91
CA ASP A 86 10.06 21.57 27.39
C ASP A 86 9.01 21.46 26.29
N ASP A 87 9.26 22.08 25.15
CA ASP A 87 8.34 22.13 24.01
C ASP A 87 8.97 21.53 22.73
N LEU A 88 8.26 20.58 22.13
CA LEU A 88 8.70 19.87 20.93
C LEU A 88 8.82 20.78 19.71
N ALA A 89 7.90 21.75 19.54
CA ALA A 89 7.94 22.66 18.39
C ALA A 89 9.17 23.58 18.48
N LEU A 90 9.48 24.07 19.70
CA LEU A 90 10.69 24.85 19.93
C LEU A 90 11.96 24.03 19.66
N PHE A 91 11.99 22.75 20.08
CA PHE A 91 13.11 21.86 19.78
C PHE A 91 13.29 21.69 18.27
N ASN A 92 12.21 21.40 17.54
CA ASN A 92 12.25 21.19 16.10
C ASN A 92 12.72 22.45 15.36
N ASN A 93 12.12 23.61 15.65
CA ASN A 93 12.49 24.88 15.03
C ASN A 93 13.95 25.28 15.31
N SER A 94 14.47 24.93 16.48
CA SER A 94 15.85 25.28 16.85
C SER A 94 16.91 24.35 16.24
N ASN A 95 16.55 23.08 15.91
CA ASN A 95 17.55 22.07 15.58
C ASN A 95 17.38 21.41 14.20
N TYR A 96 16.22 21.58 13.53
CA TYR A 96 16.01 21.10 12.16
C TYR A 96 16.02 22.22 11.12
N GLU A 97 15.86 23.48 11.52
CA GLU A 97 15.98 24.61 10.61
C GLU A 97 17.40 25.21 10.60
N GLN A 98 17.75 25.93 9.53
CA GLN A 98 18.96 26.73 9.42
C GLN A 98 18.82 27.99 10.27
N THR A 99 19.12 27.86 11.56
CA THR A 99 19.07 28.99 12.50
C THR A 99 20.45 29.22 13.12
N PRO A 100 20.80 30.49 13.47
CA PRO A 100 22.01 30.78 14.25
C PRO A 100 22.00 30.10 15.64
N ASN A 101 20.83 29.74 16.11
CA ASN A 101 20.60 29.18 17.44
C ASN A 101 20.59 27.66 17.47
N ARG A 102 20.94 26.98 16.39
CA ARG A 102 21.05 25.51 16.35
C ARG A 102 22.06 25.04 17.40
N LYS A 103 21.62 24.19 18.31
CA LYS A 103 22.46 23.67 19.39
C LYS A 103 23.04 22.30 19.07
N TYR A 104 22.35 21.51 18.23
CA TYR A 104 22.67 20.12 17.99
C TYR A 104 22.73 19.79 16.50
N TYR A 105 23.65 18.89 16.14
CA TYR A 105 23.50 18.08 14.95
C TYR A 105 22.86 16.75 15.37
N LEU A 106 21.78 16.38 14.70
CA LEU A 106 20.94 15.23 15.02
C LEU A 106 21.02 14.22 13.87
N GLY A 107 21.35 13.00 14.20
CA GLY A 107 21.44 11.94 13.19
C GLY A 107 21.08 10.58 13.73
N THR A 108 20.94 9.62 12.85
CA THR A 108 20.74 8.21 13.18
C THR A 108 21.79 7.39 12.45
N ILE A 109 22.49 6.52 13.16
CA ILE A 109 23.39 5.55 12.56
C ILE A 109 22.60 4.26 12.39
N ASN A 110 22.36 3.90 11.15
CA ASN A 110 21.62 2.70 10.78
C ASN A 110 22.58 1.61 10.31
N TYR A 111 22.42 0.40 10.83
CA TYR A 111 23.08 -0.80 10.34
C TYR A 111 22.16 -1.57 9.42
N ILE A 112 22.51 -1.67 8.16
CA ILE A 112 21.74 -2.40 7.14
C ILE A 112 22.20 -3.86 7.17
N ARG A 113 21.40 -4.75 7.74
CA ARG A 113 21.75 -6.17 7.91
C ARG A 113 22.04 -6.87 6.58
N SER A 114 21.26 -6.58 5.53
CA SER A 114 21.39 -7.23 4.21
C SER A 114 22.73 -6.97 3.53
N THR A 115 23.38 -5.83 3.78
CA THR A 115 24.65 -5.43 3.18
C THR A 115 25.78 -5.31 4.18
N SER A 116 25.52 -5.46 5.47
CA SER A 116 26.46 -5.26 6.58
C SER A 116 27.14 -3.88 6.57
N LYS A 117 26.41 -2.84 6.14
CA LYS A 117 26.91 -1.46 6.04
C LYS A 117 26.29 -0.57 7.12
N PHE A 118 27.08 0.41 7.58
CA PHE A 118 26.58 1.50 8.40
C PHE A 118 26.32 2.74 7.55
N ILE A 119 25.21 3.41 7.84
CA ILE A 119 24.84 4.67 7.19
C ILE A 119 24.50 5.73 8.24
N LEU A 120 24.89 6.98 7.98
CA LEU A 120 24.45 8.15 8.73
C LEU A 120 23.27 8.78 8.01
N GLU A 121 22.13 8.78 8.67
CA GLU A 121 20.88 9.34 8.19
C GLU A 121 20.52 10.62 8.95
N PHE A 122 20.04 11.61 8.21
CA PHE A 122 19.42 12.82 8.72
C PHE A 122 17.91 12.79 8.51
N SER A 123 17.16 13.44 9.39
CA SER A 123 15.73 13.65 9.13
C SER A 123 15.54 14.38 7.80
N VAL A 124 14.51 13.97 7.05
CA VAL A 124 14.14 14.63 5.77
C VAL A 124 13.74 16.09 5.96
N ALA A 125 13.34 16.47 7.17
CA ALA A 125 13.02 17.84 7.56
C ALA A 125 14.25 18.66 7.98
N ASP A 126 15.45 18.02 8.10
CA ASP A 126 16.64 18.73 8.54
C ASP A 126 17.28 19.58 7.42
N ASP A 127 17.27 20.88 7.59
CA ASP A 127 17.92 21.81 6.66
C ASP A 127 19.42 22.02 6.95
N ILE A 128 20.08 21.03 7.55
CA ILE A 128 21.53 21.04 7.83
C ILE A 128 22.32 21.33 6.54
N ASN A 129 23.35 22.17 6.64
CA ASN A 129 24.24 22.43 5.49
C ASN A 129 25.33 21.34 5.39
N PHE A 130 25.92 21.23 4.20
CA PHE A 130 26.82 20.11 3.93
C PHE A 130 28.12 20.16 4.74
N ARG A 131 28.64 21.34 5.06
CA ARG A 131 29.82 21.49 5.94
C ARG A 131 29.52 20.99 7.35
N GLN A 132 28.34 21.23 7.86
CA GLN A 132 27.90 20.71 9.17
C GLN A 132 27.80 19.18 9.16
N ILE A 133 27.33 18.59 8.04
CA ILE A 133 27.31 17.14 7.83
C ILE A 133 28.73 16.58 7.88
N GLU A 134 29.67 17.19 7.18
CA GLU A 134 31.06 16.73 7.18
C GLU A 134 31.70 16.78 8.58
N ILE A 135 31.49 17.86 9.31
CA ILE A 135 31.96 17.97 10.72
C ILE A 135 31.37 16.83 11.55
N PHE A 136 30.05 16.66 11.51
CA PHE A 136 29.37 15.64 12.31
C PHE A 136 29.81 14.22 11.95
N HIS A 137 29.94 13.93 10.66
CA HIS A 137 30.43 12.65 10.17
C HIS A 137 31.86 12.36 10.67
N GLN A 138 32.76 13.34 10.62
CA GLN A 138 34.13 13.20 11.14
C GLN A 138 34.16 12.93 12.64
N GLU A 139 33.36 13.68 13.42
CA GLU A 139 33.27 13.49 14.88
C GLU A 139 32.71 12.12 15.25
N ILE A 140 31.75 11.61 14.49
CA ILE A 140 31.26 10.24 14.65
C ILE A 140 32.39 9.24 14.39
N LEU A 141 33.15 9.37 13.30
CA LEU A 141 34.25 8.44 12.98
C LEU A 141 35.34 8.37 14.07
N LEU A 142 35.51 9.41 14.87
CA LEU A 142 36.46 9.41 16.00
C LEU A 142 35.97 8.60 17.20
N SER A 143 34.68 8.36 17.31
CA SER A 143 34.03 7.78 18.50
C SER A 143 33.20 6.51 18.21
N PHE A 144 33.04 6.15 16.95
CA PHE A 144 32.24 5.02 16.48
C PHE A 144 33.12 3.94 15.88
N LEU A 145 32.85 2.70 16.13
CA LEU A 145 33.46 1.46 15.59
C LEU A 145 34.62 1.68 14.59
N LYS A 146 35.84 1.82 15.09
CA LYS A 146 37.02 2.29 14.33
C LYS A 146 37.29 1.62 12.98
N ASP A 147 36.89 0.34 12.83
CA ASP A 147 37.14 -0.45 11.63
C ASP A 147 35.95 -0.51 10.66
N LYS A 148 34.92 0.28 10.91
CA LYS A 148 33.70 0.27 10.10
C LYS A 148 33.58 1.53 9.25
N GLU A 149 33.21 1.32 8.00
CA GLU A 149 32.87 2.41 7.11
C GLU A 149 31.50 2.96 7.45
N LEU A 150 31.37 4.28 7.53
CA LEU A 150 30.11 4.99 7.70
C LEU A 150 29.81 5.75 6.42
N LEU A 151 28.75 5.34 5.71
CA LEU A 151 28.30 6.01 4.50
C LEU A 151 27.30 7.11 4.82
N LEU A 152 27.26 8.17 4.05
CA LEU A 152 26.20 9.15 4.13
C LEU A 152 24.94 8.60 3.42
N TYR A 153 23.81 8.61 4.09
CA TYR A 153 22.54 8.24 3.47
C TYR A 153 21.90 9.47 2.81
N ILE A 154 21.94 9.49 1.48
CA ILE A 154 21.33 10.58 0.69
C ILE A 154 19.88 10.18 0.38
N ASN A 155 18.99 10.45 1.32
CA ASN A 155 17.59 10.07 1.28
C ASN A 155 16.69 11.04 0.50
N THR A 156 17.16 12.24 0.16
CA THR A 156 16.35 13.23 -0.55
C THR A 156 17.09 13.84 -1.75
N PRO A 157 16.37 14.27 -2.83
CA PRO A 157 16.97 15.00 -3.92
C PRO A 157 17.63 16.32 -3.50
N VAL A 158 17.09 16.99 -2.48
CA VAL A 158 17.65 18.22 -1.93
C VAL A 158 19.01 17.97 -1.31
N LEU A 159 19.14 16.93 -0.48
CA LEU A 159 20.43 16.54 0.10
C LEU A 159 21.42 16.13 -1.00
N LYS A 160 20.95 15.45 -2.06
CA LYS A 160 21.77 15.10 -3.22
C LYS A 160 22.29 16.32 -3.98
N GLN A 161 21.48 17.37 -4.09
CA GLN A 161 21.92 18.64 -4.67
C GLN A 161 22.96 19.34 -3.78
N LYS A 162 22.73 19.39 -2.46
CA LYS A 162 23.71 19.93 -1.47
C LYS A 162 25.05 19.17 -1.56
N TYR A 163 25.01 17.85 -1.65
CA TYR A 163 26.20 17.00 -1.82
C TYR A 163 26.98 17.38 -3.09
N LYS A 164 26.31 17.42 -4.24
CA LYS A 164 26.96 17.79 -5.51
C LYS A 164 27.55 19.19 -5.50
N ALA A 165 26.87 20.14 -4.88
CA ALA A 165 27.32 21.53 -4.78
C ALA A 165 28.50 21.70 -3.82
N SER A 166 28.66 20.84 -2.81
CA SER A 166 29.74 20.91 -1.82
C SER A 166 31.10 20.45 -2.35
N GLY A 167 31.13 19.65 -3.42
CA GLY A 167 32.36 19.01 -3.90
C GLY A 167 32.92 17.96 -2.94
N SER A 168 32.14 17.49 -1.98
CA SER A 168 32.55 16.51 -0.97
C SER A 168 32.94 15.17 -1.58
N SER A 169 33.89 14.49 -0.91
CA SER A 169 34.32 13.13 -1.24
C SER A 169 33.75 12.05 -0.31
N LEU A 170 32.78 12.42 0.55
CA LEU A 170 32.13 11.44 1.42
C LEU A 170 31.47 10.34 0.56
N LYS A 171 31.71 9.11 0.92
CA LYS A 171 30.99 8.00 0.30
C LYS A 171 29.54 8.01 0.75
N TYR A 172 28.63 7.71 -0.15
CA TYR A 172 27.21 7.73 0.13
C TYR A 172 26.49 6.52 -0.46
N ILE A 173 25.26 6.33 -0.02
CA ILE A 173 24.30 5.36 -0.55
C ILE A 173 22.94 6.03 -0.69
N GLU A 174 22.16 5.62 -1.69
CA GLU A 174 20.80 6.10 -1.91
C GLU A 174 19.76 5.03 -1.54
N PRO A 175 18.48 5.39 -1.26
CA PRO A 175 17.45 4.42 -0.85
C PRO A 175 17.32 3.24 -1.78
N HIS A 176 17.24 3.47 -3.08
CA HIS A 176 17.05 2.40 -4.07
C HIS A 176 18.16 1.33 -4.04
N GLU A 177 19.37 1.67 -3.61
CA GLU A 177 20.49 0.71 -3.50
C GLU A 177 20.28 -0.22 -2.29
N ILE A 178 19.66 0.26 -1.21
CA ILE A 178 19.33 -0.56 -0.04
C ILE A 178 18.30 -1.62 -0.43
N TYR A 179 17.22 -1.19 -1.08
CA TYR A 179 16.11 -2.07 -1.45
C TYR A 179 16.48 -3.07 -2.56
N ALA A 180 17.37 -2.71 -3.49
CA ALA A 180 17.81 -3.60 -4.54
C ALA A 180 18.48 -4.87 -4.00
N ASN A 181 19.18 -4.77 -2.87
CA ASN A 181 19.92 -5.87 -2.25
C ASN A 181 19.11 -6.70 -1.25
N GLN A 182 17.86 -6.35 -1.00
CA GLN A 182 17.01 -7.17 -0.13
C GLN A 182 16.69 -8.52 -0.76
N ILE A 183 16.67 -9.57 0.08
CA ILE A 183 16.29 -10.93 -0.29
C ILE A 183 14.90 -11.27 0.26
N ILE A 184 14.54 -10.72 1.41
CA ILE A 184 13.26 -10.92 2.08
C ILE A 184 12.55 -9.58 2.24
N GLN A 185 11.25 -9.57 2.01
CA GLN A 185 10.35 -8.45 2.29
C GLN A 185 9.09 -9.00 2.96
N VAL A 186 8.80 -8.54 4.16
CA VAL A 186 7.54 -8.85 4.82
C VAL A 186 6.44 -7.98 4.22
N VAL A 187 5.46 -8.61 3.59
CA VAL A 187 4.31 -7.91 2.98
C VAL A 187 3.18 -7.79 3.98
N ASN A 188 2.87 -8.88 4.67
CA ASN A 188 1.87 -8.91 5.74
C ASN A 188 2.31 -9.91 6.82
N PRO A 189 2.64 -9.45 8.04
CA PRO A 189 3.06 -10.35 9.12
C PRO A 189 1.91 -11.19 9.64
N GLY A 190 2.22 -12.31 10.29
CA GLY A 190 1.21 -13.19 10.89
C GLY A 190 1.65 -14.63 11.00
N LYS A 191 0.74 -15.49 11.44
CA LYS A 191 0.97 -16.93 11.62
C LYS A 191 -0.10 -17.73 10.91
N ALA A 192 0.30 -18.84 10.31
CA ALA A 192 -0.61 -19.78 9.68
C ALA A 192 -0.09 -21.21 9.80
N GLU A 193 -0.98 -22.18 9.63
CA GLU A 193 -0.67 -23.61 9.55
C GLU A 193 -1.40 -24.21 8.37
N GLY A 194 -0.74 -25.11 7.65
CA GLY A 194 -1.36 -25.76 6.49
C GLY A 194 -0.41 -26.65 5.72
N LYS A 195 -0.92 -27.26 4.64
CA LYS A 195 -0.10 -28.03 3.73
C LYS A 195 0.70 -27.12 2.84
N LEU A 196 2.01 -27.30 2.77
CA LEU A 196 2.87 -26.53 1.89
C LEU A 196 2.77 -27.03 0.46
N ILE A 197 2.38 -26.16 -0.46
CA ILE A 197 2.33 -26.43 -1.90
C ILE A 197 3.19 -25.41 -2.65
N LYS A 198 3.71 -25.79 -3.81
CA LYS A 198 4.50 -24.92 -4.69
C LYS A 198 3.86 -24.90 -6.06
N LEU A 199 3.64 -23.70 -6.60
CA LEU A 199 3.08 -23.48 -7.92
C LEU A 199 3.85 -22.37 -8.64
N LYS A 200 3.91 -22.45 -9.96
CA LYS A 200 4.28 -21.30 -10.80
C LYS A 200 3.08 -20.36 -10.94
N SER A 201 3.33 -19.09 -11.11
CA SER A 201 2.29 -18.10 -11.31
C SER A 201 1.37 -18.41 -12.50
N SER A 202 1.90 -19.05 -13.55
CA SER A 202 1.12 -19.51 -14.72
C SER A 202 0.13 -20.64 -14.41
N GLU A 203 0.30 -21.33 -13.29
CA GLU A 203 -0.55 -22.47 -12.89
C GLU A 203 -1.72 -22.05 -11.98
N LEU A 204 -1.74 -20.80 -11.50
CA LEU A 204 -2.75 -20.31 -10.53
C LEU A 204 -4.19 -20.44 -11.01
N GLU A 205 -4.45 -20.24 -12.30
CA GLU A 205 -5.80 -20.31 -12.85
C GLU A 205 -6.37 -21.73 -12.91
N THR A 206 -5.49 -22.75 -12.98
CA THR A 206 -5.88 -24.15 -13.17
C THR A 206 -5.69 -24.99 -11.90
N ALA A 207 -4.83 -24.55 -11.00
CA ALA A 207 -4.51 -25.30 -9.78
C ALA A 207 -5.67 -25.29 -8.76
N VAL A 208 -5.85 -26.42 -8.08
CA VAL A 208 -6.75 -26.51 -6.93
C VAL A 208 -5.98 -26.14 -5.67
N ILE A 209 -6.33 -25.00 -5.08
CA ILE A 209 -5.71 -24.47 -3.85
C ILE A 209 -6.79 -24.41 -2.78
N LEU A 210 -6.51 -24.99 -1.62
CA LEU A 210 -7.45 -25.02 -0.50
C LEU A 210 -7.21 -23.81 0.42
N PRO A 211 -8.25 -23.33 1.15
CA PRO A 211 -8.12 -22.19 2.08
C PRO A 211 -7.11 -22.41 3.21
N ASN A 212 -6.77 -23.66 3.51
CA ASN A 212 -5.78 -24.03 4.51
C ASN A 212 -4.42 -24.47 3.93
N ASP A 213 -4.16 -24.23 2.64
CA ASP A 213 -2.84 -24.45 2.06
C ASP A 213 -1.92 -23.24 2.34
N ILE A 214 -0.63 -23.51 2.48
CA ILE A 214 0.44 -22.50 2.45
C ILE A 214 1.10 -22.60 1.09
N LEU A 215 1.14 -21.48 0.36
CA LEU A 215 1.57 -21.45 -1.03
C LEU A 215 2.97 -20.85 -1.19
N ILE A 216 3.89 -21.56 -1.85
CA ILE A 216 5.06 -20.94 -2.49
C ILE A 216 4.66 -20.62 -3.93
N LEU A 217 4.61 -19.32 -4.26
CA LEU A 217 4.26 -18.81 -5.58
C LEU A 217 5.52 -18.35 -6.31
N ASP A 218 5.92 -19.14 -7.29
CA ASP A 218 7.10 -18.85 -8.10
C ASP A 218 6.73 -18.05 -9.35
N GLY A 219 7.44 -16.95 -9.54
CA GLY A 219 7.20 -16.02 -10.64
C GLY A 219 6.31 -14.83 -10.27
N TYR A 220 6.06 -14.00 -11.27
CA TYR A 220 5.25 -12.80 -11.13
C TYR A 220 3.75 -13.13 -11.12
N SER A 221 3.04 -12.59 -10.17
CA SER A 221 1.58 -12.64 -10.12
C SER A 221 1.00 -11.29 -9.67
N ASN A 222 -0.20 -11.00 -10.15
CA ASN A 222 -1.00 -9.85 -9.70
C ASN A 222 -2.07 -10.27 -8.69
N ASP A 223 -2.15 -11.53 -8.36
CA ASP A 223 -3.15 -12.08 -7.47
C ASP A 223 -2.59 -13.16 -6.56
N ILE A 224 -3.23 -13.33 -5.42
CA ILE A 224 -3.03 -14.46 -4.53
C ILE A 224 -4.37 -15.17 -4.31
N PRO A 225 -4.40 -16.50 -4.35
CA PRO A 225 -5.61 -17.25 -4.06
C PRO A 225 -6.00 -17.13 -2.58
N ILE A 226 -7.21 -17.54 -2.24
CA ILE A 226 -7.61 -17.71 -0.84
C ILE A 226 -6.87 -18.93 -0.29
N CYS A 227 -5.90 -18.69 0.61
CA CYS A 227 -5.07 -19.72 1.24
C CYS A 227 -4.61 -19.25 2.63
N ALA A 228 -3.97 -20.11 3.39
CA ALA A 228 -3.56 -19.82 4.76
C ALA A 228 -2.41 -18.82 4.85
N ALA A 229 -1.40 -18.94 3.98
CA ALA A 229 -0.29 -18.00 3.85
C ALA A 229 0.36 -18.10 2.46
N VAL A 230 1.14 -17.08 2.08
CA VAL A 230 1.87 -17.09 0.80
C VAL A 230 3.33 -16.66 0.98
N ILE A 231 4.23 -17.40 0.34
CA ILE A 231 5.60 -17.01 0.07
C ILE A 231 5.70 -16.73 -1.42
N ILE A 232 6.00 -15.49 -1.81
CA ILE A 232 6.13 -15.09 -3.21
C ILE A 232 7.60 -14.82 -3.56
N THR A 233 8.01 -15.09 -4.79
CA THR A 233 9.40 -14.88 -5.22
C THR A 233 9.67 -13.45 -5.68
N THR A 234 8.65 -12.61 -5.81
CA THR A 234 8.76 -11.22 -6.30
C THR A 234 8.38 -10.21 -5.20
N PHE A 235 9.18 -9.15 -5.09
CA PHE A 235 8.89 -8.07 -4.15
C PHE A 235 7.65 -7.28 -4.57
N GLN A 236 6.94 -6.79 -3.55
CA GLN A 236 5.67 -6.08 -3.71
C GLN A 236 5.80 -4.63 -3.28
N THR A 237 5.16 -3.73 -4.03
CA THR A 237 4.98 -2.37 -3.52
C THR A 237 3.83 -2.34 -2.49
N PRO A 238 3.82 -1.41 -1.54
CA PRO A 238 2.73 -1.28 -0.55
C PRO A 238 1.35 -1.13 -1.17
N LEU A 239 1.30 -0.65 -2.41
CA LEU A 239 0.07 -0.43 -3.17
C LEU A 239 -0.18 -1.49 -4.24
N SER A 240 0.62 -2.56 -4.28
CA SER A 240 0.35 -3.68 -5.17
C SER A 240 -0.95 -4.38 -4.78
N HIS A 241 -1.58 -4.98 -5.77
CA HIS A 241 -2.82 -5.71 -5.56
C HIS A 241 -2.66 -6.85 -4.54
N ILE A 242 -1.52 -7.55 -4.58
CA ILE A 242 -1.17 -8.60 -3.61
C ILE A 242 -1.11 -8.04 -2.19
N THR A 243 -0.45 -6.89 -1.99
CA THR A 243 -0.35 -6.27 -0.66
C THR A 243 -1.73 -5.92 -0.11
N ILE A 244 -2.58 -5.29 -0.94
CA ILE A 244 -3.95 -4.93 -0.56
C ILE A 244 -4.77 -6.18 -0.19
N LEU A 245 -4.69 -7.25 -0.99
CA LEU A 245 -5.39 -8.50 -0.69
C LEU A 245 -4.89 -9.17 0.60
N ALA A 246 -3.57 -9.21 0.79
CA ALA A 246 -2.95 -9.77 1.98
C ALA A 246 -3.44 -9.07 3.26
N HIS A 247 -3.44 -7.74 3.26
CA HIS A 247 -3.94 -6.95 4.39
C HIS A 247 -5.43 -7.17 4.63
N ASN A 248 -6.27 -7.06 3.60
CA ASN A 248 -7.72 -7.20 3.71
C ASN A 248 -8.12 -8.59 4.25
N ARG A 249 -7.51 -9.64 3.74
CA ARG A 249 -7.78 -11.03 4.16
C ARG A 249 -7.09 -11.41 5.46
N LYS A 250 -6.14 -10.58 5.94
CA LYS A 250 -5.21 -10.89 7.03
C LYS A 250 -4.41 -12.17 6.73
N THR A 251 -4.12 -12.41 5.46
CA THR A 251 -3.30 -13.54 5.02
C THR A 251 -1.83 -13.19 5.22
N PRO A 252 -1.05 -13.96 5.99
CA PRO A 252 0.39 -13.76 6.12
C PRO A 252 1.07 -13.91 4.76
N VAL A 253 1.86 -12.90 4.35
CA VAL A 253 2.57 -12.90 3.07
C VAL A 253 4.00 -12.39 3.27
N VAL A 254 4.95 -13.14 2.75
CA VAL A 254 6.36 -12.76 2.69
C VAL A 254 6.87 -12.92 1.26
N ALA A 255 7.59 -11.92 0.77
CA ALA A 255 8.37 -12.05 -0.46
C ALA A 255 9.77 -12.53 -0.12
N TYR A 256 10.18 -13.64 -0.72
CA TYR A 256 11.51 -14.23 -0.58
C TYR A 256 12.02 -14.63 -1.96
N LYS A 257 12.99 -13.86 -2.49
CA LYS A 257 13.50 -14.02 -3.87
C LYS A 257 13.95 -15.43 -4.20
N ASN A 258 14.56 -16.12 -3.23
CA ASN A 258 15.14 -17.45 -3.43
C ASN A 258 14.19 -18.59 -3.00
N ALA A 259 12.91 -18.30 -2.72
CA ALA A 259 11.97 -19.30 -2.18
C ALA A 259 11.81 -20.54 -3.08
N ALA A 260 11.82 -20.35 -4.39
CA ALA A 260 11.67 -21.45 -5.34
C ALA A 260 12.85 -22.44 -5.32
N GLU A 261 14.04 -21.97 -4.97
CA GLU A 261 15.29 -22.75 -5.00
C GLU A 261 15.77 -23.12 -3.59
N ASP A 262 15.11 -22.61 -2.54
CA ASP A 262 15.50 -22.87 -1.15
C ASP A 262 15.36 -24.35 -0.80
N PHE A 263 16.49 -24.97 -0.44
CA PHE A 263 16.55 -26.41 -0.14
C PHE A 263 15.69 -26.80 1.07
N LYS A 264 15.59 -25.94 2.09
CA LYS A 264 14.81 -26.21 3.31
C LYS A 264 13.32 -26.18 3.00
N LEU A 265 12.88 -25.16 2.25
CA LEU A 265 11.50 -25.04 1.83
C LEU A 265 11.09 -26.19 0.91
N ASN A 266 11.94 -26.52 -0.08
CA ASN A 266 11.66 -27.62 -1.02
C ASN A 266 11.52 -28.99 -0.34
N LYS A 267 12.19 -29.24 0.79
CA LYS A 267 12.02 -30.48 1.58
C LYS A 267 10.66 -30.57 2.27
N LEU A 268 10.03 -29.45 2.55
CA LEU A 268 8.75 -29.39 3.25
C LEU A 268 7.55 -29.38 2.31
N ILE A 269 7.77 -29.35 0.99
CA ILE A 269 6.68 -29.39 0.01
C ILE A 269 5.88 -30.70 0.15
N GLY A 270 4.57 -30.57 0.30
CA GLY A 270 3.63 -31.68 0.53
C GLY A 270 3.36 -31.96 2.00
N GLU A 271 4.21 -31.48 2.91
CA GLU A 271 4.06 -31.65 4.36
C GLU A 271 3.12 -30.60 4.96
N TYR A 272 2.59 -30.89 6.14
CA TYR A 272 1.83 -29.94 6.95
C TYR A 272 2.82 -29.13 7.81
N VAL A 273 2.79 -27.81 7.66
CA VAL A 273 3.75 -26.92 8.28
C VAL A 273 3.07 -25.78 9.03
N SER A 274 3.81 -25.14 9.94
CA SER A 274 3.49 -23.82 10.47
C SER A 274 4.44 -22.78 9.89
N ILE A 275 3.91 -21.61 9.55
CA ILE A 275 4.69 -20.42 9.18
C ILE A 275 4.42 -19.30 10.17
N SER A 276 5.49 -18.63 10.61
CA SER A 276 5.42 -17.42 11.44
C SER A 276 6.22 -16.32 10.74
N ILE A 277 5.55 -15.28 10.26
CA ILE A 277 6.14 -14.12 9.60
C ILE A 277 6.15 -12.98 10.61
N SER A 278 7.33 -12.50 10.97
CA SER A 278 7.56 -11.37 11.87
C SER A 278 7.80 -10.07 11.08
N SER A 279 8.27 -9.02 11.74
CA SER A 279 8.52 -7.71 11.09
C SER A 279 9.61 -7.76 10.01
N ASP A 280 10.57 -8.70 10.10
CA ASP A 280 11.78 -8.70 9.29
C ASP A 280 12.17 -10.06 8.69
N THR A 281 11.49 -11.15 9.11
CA THR A 281 11.83 -12.51 8.69
C THR A 281 10.64 -13.45 8.81
N PHE A 282 10.84 -14.69 8.40
CA PHE A 282 9.87 -15.77 8.63
C PHE A 282 10.55 -17.05 9.10
N LEU A 283 9.81 -17.83 9.86
CA LEU A 283 10.19 -19.17 10.30
C LEU A 283 9.15 -20.17 9.81
N MET A 284 9.60 -21.30 9.27
CA MET A 284 8.74 -22.43 8.87
C MET A 284 9.21 -23.72 9.50
N GLU A 285 8.27 -24.46 10.07
CA GLU A 285 8.54 -25.73 10.75
C GLU A 285 7.48 -26.76 10.37
N GLU A 286 7.90 -28.04 10.27
CA GLU A 286 6.97 -29.16 10.11
C GLU A 286 6.10 -29.31 11.36
N LYS A 287 4.82 -29.59 11.17
CA LYS A 287 3.85 -29.70 12.25
C LYS A 287 2.84 -30.81 12.00
N THR A 288 2.32 -31.40 13.06
CA THR A 288 1.21 -32.38 12.97
C THR A 288 -0.11 -31.60 12.88
N PRO A 289 -1.01 -31.96 11.94
CA PRO A 289 -2.31 -31.29 11.82
C PRO A 289 -3.12 -31.39 13.11
N ALA A 290 -3.57 -30.26 13.65
CA ALA A 290 -4.52 -30.23 14.76
C ALA A 290 -5.95 -30.16 14.22
N GLN A 291 -6.93 -30.79 14.92
CA GLN A 291 -8.33 -30.64 14.56
C GLN A 291 -8.78 -29.18 14.70
N GLN A 292 -9.10 -28.53 13.58
CA GLN A 292 -9.59 -27.17 13.58
C GLN A 292 -11.07 -27.12 14.02
N THR A 293 -11.33 -26.55 15.15
CA THR A 293 -12.69 -26.17 15.57
C THR A 293 -12.99 -24.75 15.08
N GLY A 294 -13.45 -24.62 13.84
CA GLY A 294 -13.77 -23.34 13.24
C GLY A 294 -15.04 -22.72 13.82
N LYS A 295 -14.96 -21.53 14.41
CA LYS A 295 -16.15 -20.72 14.72
C LYS A 295 -16.81 -20.25 13.42
N LYS A 296 -18.08 -20.58 13.20
CA LYS A 296 -18.84 -20.06 12.05
C LYS A 296 -18.94 -18.53 12.13
N LYS A 297 -18.35 -17.82 11.19
CA LYS A 297 -18.50 -16.36 11.08
C LYS A 297 -19.96 -16.04 10.68
N LYS A 298 -20.50 -14.94 11.19
CA LYS A 298 -21.86 -14.46 10.85
C LYS A 298 -21.90 -14.01 9.38
N ILE A 299 -23.00 -14.33 8.68
CA ILE A 299 -23.25 -13.85 7.31
C ILE A 299 -23.62 -12.36 7.38
N THR A 300 -22.98 -11.55 6.54
CA THR A 300 -23.23 -10.12 6.37
C THR A 300 -24.17 -9.91 5.19
N ARG A 301 -25.30 -9.27 5.43
CA ARG A 301 -26.23 -8.80 4.38
C ARG A 301 -25.95 -7.33 4.10
N LEU A 302 -25.93 -6.98 2.82
CA LEU A 302 -25.71 -5.62 2.38
C LEU A 302 -27.05 -4.94 2.07
N ASP A 303 -27.12 -3.67 2.38
CA ASP A 303 -28.28 -2.85 2.05
C ASP A 303 -28.18 -2.35 0.60
N ALA A 304 -29.32 -2.23 -0.06
CA ALA A 304 -29.47 -1.67 -1.40
C ALA A 304 -30.81 -0.95 -1.53
N ASP A 305 -30.80 0.30 -1.98
CA ASP A 305 -32.00 1.04 -2.34
C ASP A 305 -32.30 0.85 -3.83
N LEU A 306 -33.29 0.03 -4.11
CA LEU A 306 -33.75 -0.34 -5.45
C LEU A 306 -34.88 0.55 -5.95
N THR A 307 -35.23 1.62 -5.23
CA THR A 307 -36.35 2.52 -5.59
C THR A 307 -35.97 3.54 -6.65
N VAL A 308 -34.67 3.79 -6.88
CA VAL A 308 -34.16 4.76 -7.85
C VAL A 308 -34.20 4.18 -9.26
N LYS A 309 -35.15 4.64 -10.08
CA LYS A 309 -35.46 4.11 -11.41
C LYS A 309 -35.00 5.01 -12.57
N ASN A 310 -34.31 6.09 -12.29
CA ASN A 310 -33.80 7.03 -13.31
C ASN A 310 -32.27 7.07 -13.27
N LEU A 311 -31.64 7.40 -14.40
CA LEU A 311 -30.22 7.74 -14.42
C LEU A 311 -29.99 9.05 -13.67
N VAL A 312 -28.93 9.10 -12.86
CA VAL A 312 -28.68 10.24 -11.97
C VAL A 312 -27.32 10.87 -12.29
N PRO A 313 -27.30 12.18 -12.62
CA PRO A 313 -26.04 12.88 -12.87
C PRO A 313 -25.20 12.99 -11.58
N LEU A 314 -23.87 12.95 -11.72
CA LEU A 314 -22.94 12.98 -10.56
C LEU A 314 -23.14 14.19 -9.66
N GLN A 315 -23.58 15.34 -10.19
CA GLN A 315 -23.85 16.54 -9.40
C GLN A 315 -24.94 16.33 -8.33
N GLU A 316 -25.88 15.41 -8.55
CA GLU A 316 -27.01 15.12 -7.66
C GLU A 316 -26.69 14.02 -6.64
N ILE A 317 -25.65 13.21 -6.88
CA ILE A 317 -25.23 12.09 -6.02
C ILE A 317 -24.48 12.62 -4.79
N LYS A 318 -24.83 12.17 -3.60
CA LYS A 318 -24.15 12.51 -2.34
C LYS A 318 -23.19 11.41 -1.91
N LEU A 319 -22.20 11.75 -1.08
CA LEU A 319 -21.21 10.79 -0.58
C LEU A 319 -21.85 9.58 0.13
N ASN A 320 -22.97 9.78 0.81
CA ASN A 320 -23.67 8.74 1.59
C ASN A 320 -24.71 7.95 0.79
N ASP A 321 -24.84 8.17 -0.52
CA ASP A 321 -25.82 7.45 -1.36
C ASP A 321 -25.25 6.10 -1.88
N THR A 322 -24.32 5.50 -1.17
CA THR A 322 -23.63 4.26 -1.60
C THR A 322 -24.57 3.07 -1.78
N GLU A 323 -25.69 3.04 -1.03
CA GLU A 323 -26.74 2.02 -1.15
C GLU A 323 -27.58 2.15 -2.43
N LYS A 324 -27.45 3.24 -3.18
CA LYS A 324 -28.19 3.51 -4.42
C LYS A 324 -27.31 3.37 -5.66
N TYR A 325 -26.06 3.87 -5.56
CA TYR A 325 -25.19 4.08 -6.72
C TYR A 325 -23.84 3.39 -6.61
N GLY A 326 -23.52 2.81 -5.44
CA GLY A 326 -22.23 2.22 -5.14
C GLY A 326 -21.15 3.26 -4.78
N ALA A 327 -20.06 2.78 -4.21
CA ALA A 327 -19.02 3.63 -3.64
C ALA A 327 -18.30 4.48 -4.70
N LYS A 328 -17.90 3.91 -5.84
CA LYS A 328 -17.15 4.65 -6.87
C LYS A 328 -17.91 5.86 -7.42
N ALA A 329 -19.22 5.74 -7.62
CA ALA A 329 -20.03 6.87 -8.10
C ALA A 329 -20.11 7.98 -7.03
N CYS A 330 -20.32 7.62 -5.78
CA CYS A 330 -20.45 8.57 -4.67
C CYS A 330 -19.13 9.31 -4.38
N TYR A 331 -18.00 8.59 -4.37
CA TYR A 331 -16.70 9.20 -4.16
C TYR A 331 -16.24 10.08 -5.31
N LEU A 332 -16.53 9.72 -6.58
CA LEU A 332 -16.25 10.60 -7.72
C LEU A 332 -17.14 11.84 -7.70
N ALA A 333 -18.41 11.69 -7.35
CA ALA A 333 -19.32 12.82 -7.20
C ALA A 333 -18.82 13.82 -6.14
N GLU A 334 -18.33 13.32 -5.01
CA GLU A 334 -17.75 14.17 -3.95
C GLU A 334 -16.41 14.79 -4.37
N LEU A 335 -15.54 14.05 -5.07
CA LEU A 335 -14.29 14.57 -5.60
C LEU A 335 -14.54 15.77 -6.54
N ASN A 336 -15.59 15.73 -7.34
CA ASN A 336 -15.99 16.84 -8.22
C ASN A 336 -16.41 18.11 -7.46
N ARG A 337 -16.77 17.98 -6.16
CA ARG A 337 -17.11 19.09 -5.27
C ARG A 337 -15.91 19.74 -4.59
N VAL A 338 -14.73 19.13 -4.68
CA VAL A 338 -13.51 19.77 -4.18
C VAL A 338 -13.30 21.07 -4.92
N THR A 339 -13.32 22.19 -4.19
CA THR A 339 -13.17 23.56 -4.72
C THR A 339 -12.17 24.32 -3.87
N GLY A 340 -11.81 25.52 -4.28
CA GLY A 340 -10.95 26.43 -3.52
C GLY A 340 -9.80 27.00 -4.35
N ALA A 341 -9.19 28.05 -3.85
CA ALA A 341 -8.09 28.76 -4.51
C ALA A 341 -6.83 27.89 -4.71
N ASN A 342 -6.68 26.86 -3.87
CA ASN A 342 -5.53 25.95 -3.92
C ASN A 342 -5.74 24.74 -4.84
N LYS A 343 -6.91 24.59 -5.46
CA LYS A 343 -7.17 23.47 -6.37
C LYS A 343 -6.49 23.66 -7.71
N ASP A 344 -5.56 22.77 -8.06
CA ASP A 344 -4.87 22.71 -9.34
C ASP A 344 -4.83 21.28 -9.89
N PHE A 345 -6.02 20.68 -10.04
CA PHE A 345 -6.19 19.38 -10.68
C PHE A 345 -7.51 19.29 -11.40
N TYR A 346 -7.55 18.41 -12.38
CA TYR A 346 -8.78 18.06 -13.10
C TYR A 346 -9.40 16.78 -12.52
N THR A 347 -10.70 16.64 -12.73
CA THR A 347 -11.45 15.41 -12.46
C THR A 347 -12.23 15.02 -13.70
N PRO A 348 -12.67 13.77 -13.86
CA PRO A 348 -13.59 13.38 -14.92
C PRO A 348 -14.82 14.27 -14.86
N ARG A 349 -15.04 15.05 -15.91
CA ARG A 349 -16.19 15.96 -16.00
C ARG A 349 -17.38 15.24 -16.60
N GLY A 350 -18.56 15.77 -16.28
CA GLY A 350 -19.80 15.12 -16.67
C GLY A 350 -19.93 13.78 -15.95
N GLY A 351 -20.79 12.97 -16.43
CA GLY A 351 -21.00 11.63 -15.91
C GLY A 351 -22.26 11.48 -15.09
N PHE A 352 -22.67 10.24 -14.96
CA PHE A 352 -23.91 9.84 -14.31
C PHE A 352 -23.79 8.41 -13.80
N SER A 353 -24.71 8.01 -12.94
CA SER A 353 -24.85 6.63 -12.48
C SER A 353 -26.05 5.95 -13.10
N ILE A 354 -25.88 4.68 -13.44
CA ILE A 354 -26.95 3.70 -13.69
C ILE A 354 -27.15 2.97 -12.37
N PRO A 355 -28.28 3.22 -11.64
CA PRO A 355 -28.56 2.64 -10.33
C PRO A 355 -28.73 1.12 -10.34
N PHE A 356 -28.69 0.51 -9.15
CA PHE A 356 -28.84 -0.94 -8.93
C PHE A 356 -30.16 -1.51 -9.48
N TYR A 357 -31.24 -0.70 -9.51
CA TYR A 357 -32.52 -1.08 -10.07
C TYR A 357 -32.42 -1.68 -11.48
N PHE A 358 -31.58 -1.11 -12.35
CA PHE A 358 -31.47 -1.57 -13.74
C PHE A 358 -30.78 -2.93 -13.85
N TYR A 359 -29.83 -3.21 -12.98
CA TYR A 359 -29.23 -4.55 -12.87
C TYR A 359 -30.29 -5.57 -12.43
N LEU A 360 -31.01 -5.29 -11.34
CA LEU A 360 -32.07 -6.18 -10.86
C LEU A 360 -33.13 -6.40 -11.93
N LYS A 361 -33.62 -5.32 -12.57
CA LYS A 361 -34.60 -5.41 -13.67
C LYS A 361 -34.13 -6.35 -14.77
N HIS A 362 -32.84 -6.24 -15.16
CA HIS A 362 -32.28 -7.06 -16.23
C HIS A 362 -32.23 -8.54 -15.81
N ILE A 363 -31.69 -8.89 -14.66
CA ILE A 363 -31.59 -10.30 -14.25
C ILE A 363 -32.98 -10.93 -14.03
N THR A 364 -33.94 -10.20 -13.48
CA THR A 364 -35.30 -10.70 -13.27
C THR A 364 -36.06 -10.86 -14.59
N GLN A 365 -35.89 -9.93 -15.51
CA GLN A 365 -36.57 -10.01 -16.83
C GLN A 365 -36.18 -11.27 -17.61
N TYR A 366 -34.96 -11.75 -17.43
CA TYR A 366 -34.45 -12.93 -18.16
C TYR A 366 -34.35 -14.19 -17.29
N GLY A 367 -34.92 -14.18 -16.08
CA GLY A 367 -34.90 -15.34 -15.16
C GLY A 367 -33.52 -15.71 -14.61
N ILE A 368 -32.54 -14.80 -14.71
CA ILE A 368 -31.17 -15.04 -14.24
C ILE A 368 -31.11 -15.07 -12.72
N ASP A 369 -31.99 -14.32 -12.06
CA ASP A 369 -32.20 -14.38 -10.60
C ASP A 369 -32.54 -15.80 -10.12
N GLY A 370 -33.34 -16.56 -10.93
CA GLY A 370 -33.60 -17.98 -10.66
C GLY A 370 -32.33 -18.84 -10.76
N LEU A 371 -31.51 -18.66 -11.79
CA LEU A 371 -30.23 -19.37 -11.94
C LEU A 371 -29.27 -19.08 -10.75
N ILE A 372 -29.25 -17.83 -10.29
CA ILE A 372 -28.48 -17.43 -9.13
C ILE A 372 -28.98 -18.12 -7.84
N GLU A 373 -30.30 -18.17 -7.63
CA GLU A 373 -30.89 -18.87 -6.48
C GLU A 373 -30.63 -20.37 -6.52
N ASP A 374 -30.74 -21.02 -7.68
CA ASP A 374 -30.44 -22.44 -7.85
C ASP A 374 -28.96 -22.72 -7.50
N LEU A 375 -28.02 -21.94 -8.02
CA LEU A 375 -26.61 -22.04 -7.68
C LEU A 375 -26.38 -21.90 -6.17
N LEU A 376 -26.95 -20.86 -5.53
CA LEU A 376 -26.69 -20.55 -4.13
C LEU A 376 -27.37 -21.54 -3.15
N ASN A 377 -28.35 -22.31 -3.61
CA ASN A 377 -29.03 -23.33 -2.82
C ASN A 377 -28.43 -24.74 -3.00
N ASP A 378 -27.62 -24.97 -4.03
CA ASP A 378 -26.99 -26.27 -4.28
C ASP A 378 -25.60 -26.37 -3.61
N SER A 379 -25.56 -26.98 -2.43
CA SER A 379 -24.31 -27.19 -1.69
C SER A 379 -23.33 -28.12 -2.44
N THR A 380 -23.78 -28.96 -3.38
CA THR A 380 -22.90 -29.85 -4.15
C THR A 380 -22.09 -29.05 -5.17
N ILE A 381 -22.71 -28.03 -5.78
CA ILE A 381 -22.04 -27.10 -6.69
C ILE A 381 -21.08 -26.19 -5.90
N LEU A 382 -21.54 -25.60 -4.79
CA LEU A 382 -20.73 -24.70 -3.99
C LEU A 382 -19.46 -25.34 -3.42
N ASN A 383 -19.44 -26.65 -3.22
CA ASN A 383 -18.28 -27.42 -2.74
C ASN A 383 -17.42 -28.02 -3.87
N ASP A 384 -17.85 -27.94 -5.11
CA ASP A 384 -17.11 -28.39 -6.31
C ASP A 384 -16.64 -27.17 -7.13
N ARG A 385 -15.36 -26.88 -7.05
CA ARG A 385 -14.80 -25.67 -7.68
C ARG A 385 -14.96 -25.64 -9.20
N THR A 386 -14.89 -26.79 -9.85
CA THR A 386 -15.04 -26.87 -11.32
C THR A 386 -16.47 -26.59 -11.72
N ARG A 387 -17.43 -27.25 -11.07
CA ARG A 387 -18.86 -27.02 -11.31
C ARG A 387 -19.27 -25.59 -10.97
N LEU A 388 -18.78 -25.06 -9.84
CA LEU A 388 -19.06 -23.66 -9.47
C LEU A 388 -18.57 -22.68 -10.53
N ARG A 389 -17.38 -22.89 -11.09
CA ARG A 389 -16.85 -22.07 -12.18
C ARG A 389 -17.76 -22.15 -13.42
N GLU A 390 -18.16 -23.35 -13.82
CA GLU A 390 -19.05 -23.56 -14.97
C GLU A 390 -20.39 -22.84 -14.79
N GLU A 391 -20.99 -22.90 -13.60
CA GLU A 391 -22.25 -22.21 -13.30
C GLU A 391 -22.09 -20.69 -13.26
N LEU A 392 -20.99 -20.18 -12.68
CA LEU A 392 -20.68 -18.75 -12.71
C LEU A 392 -20.44 -18.25 -14.14
N ASP A 393 -19.80 -19.06 -15.00
CA ASP A 393 -19.64 -18.75 -16.43
C ASP A 393 -20.99 -18.73 -17.14
N CYS A 394 -21.87 -19.70 -16.88
CA CYS A 394 -23.24 -19.74 -17.41
C CYS A 394 -24.03 -18.47 -17.04
N ILE A 395 -24.01 -18.07 -15.78
CA ILE A 395 -24.67 -16.84 -15.31
C ILE A 395 -24.09 -15.63 -16.04
N ARG A 396 -22.77 -15.48 -16.11
CA ARG A 396 -22.13 -14.36 -16.79
C ARG A 396 -22.45 -14.29 -18.26
N ASP A 397 -22.44 -15.43 -18.95
CA ASP A 397 -22.73 -15.49 -20.38
C ASP A 397 -24.21 -15.23 -20.66
N THR A 398 -25.10 -15.69 -19.78
CA THR A 398 -26.53 -15.37 -19.88
C THR A 398 -26.74 -13.85 -19.71
N ILE A 399 -26.11 -13.18 -18.76
CA ILE A 399 -26.18 -11.72 -18.60
C ILE A 399 -25.67 -11.01 -19.87
N LYS A 400 -24.50 -11.44 -20.40
CA LYS A 400 -23.88 -10.79 -21.57
C LYS A 400 -24.69 -10.96 -22.87
N ASN A 401 -25.35 -12.10 -23.01
CA ASN A 401 -26.13 -12.44 -24.23
C ASN A 401 -27.57 -11.96 -24.15
N SER A 402 -28.07 -11.53 -23.00
CA SER A 402 -29.40 -10.98 -22.82
C SER A 402 -29.46 -9.52 -23.30
N PRO A 403 -30.40 -9.14 -24.17
CA PRO A 403 -30.50 -7.77 -24.69
C PRO A 403 -30.77 -6.75 -23.57
N VAL A 404 -30.07 -5.63 -23.60
CA VAL A 404 -30.36 -4.50 -22.70
C VAL A 404 -31.64 -3.81 -23.13
N ASP A 405 -32.46 -3.39 -22.18
CA ASP A 405 -33.69 -2.62 -22.44
C ASP A 405 -33.38 -1.40 -23.35
N THR A 406 -34.06 -1.31 -24.45
CA THR A 406 -33.86 -0.24 -25.45
C THR A 406 -34.17 1.15 -24.91
N SER A 407 -35.10 1.24 -23.93
CA SER A 407 -35.38 2.49 -23.24
C SER A 407 -34.21 2.96 -22.40
N LEU A 408 -33.53 2.04 -21.72
CA LEU A 408 -32.30 2.34 -20.97
C LEU A 408 -31.17 2.80 -21.88
N ILE A 409 -30.95 2.10 -23.02
CA ILE A 409 -29.94 2.51 -24.01
C ILE A 409 -30.22 3.93 -24.52
N SER A 410 -31.47 4.22 -24.85
CA SER A 410 -31.87 5.56 -25.32
C SER A 410 -31.60 6.65 -24.25
N GLU A 411 -31.89 6.34 -23.00
CA GLU A 411 -31.63 7.26 -21.89
C GLU A 411 -30.13 7.45 -21.64
N VAL A 412 -29.35 6.38 -21.67
CA VAL A 412 -27.88 6.44 -21.56
C VAL A 412 -27.29 7.29 -22.68
N MET A 413 -27.76 7.15 -23.92
CA MET A 413 -27.31 7.97 -25.04
C MET A 413 -27.60 9.46 -24.84
N LYS A 414 -28.80 9.81 -24.34
CA LYS A 414 -29.18 11.19 -24.02
C LYS A 414 -28.29 11.75 -22.91
N MET A 415 -27.97 10.95 -21.89
CA MET A 415 -27.10 11.36 -20.78
C MET A 415 -25.65 11.57 -21.23
N ILE A 416 -25.13 10.71 -22.13
CA ILE A 416 -23.80 10.85 -22.73
C ILE A 416 -23.70 12.19 -23.48
N GLU A 417 -24.70 12.51 -24.29
CA GLU A 417 -24.76 13.76 -25.04
C GLU A 417 -24.87 14.97 -24.09
N LYS A 418 -25.85 14.95 -23.17
CA LYS A 418 -26.16 16.04 -22.26
C LYS A 418 -24.99 16.41 -21.33
N TYR A 419 -24.30 15.43 -20.79
CA TYR A 419 -23.23 15.63 -19.80
C TYR A 419 -21.83 15.58 -20.40
N GLY A 420 -21.71 15.41 -21.72
CA GLY A 420 -20.45 15.52 -22.43
C GLY A 420 -19.37 14.56 -21.93
N THR A 421 -19.75 13.27 -21.72
CA THR A 421 -18.82 12.23 -21.25
C THR A 421 -17.74 11.87 -22.29
N GLY A 422 -17.58 12.70 -23.32
CA GLY A 422 -16.58 12.53 -24.37
C GLY A 422 -16.99 11.51 -25.43
N LYS A 423 -16.13 11.34 -26.44
CA LYS A 423 -16.35 10.40 -27.55
C LYS A 423 -16.20 8.93 -27.12
N ARG A 424 -15.61 8.64 -25.98
CA ARG A 424 -15.30 7.29 -25.50
C ARG A 424 -15.67 7.15 -24.00
N PRO A 425 -16.96 7.11 -23.66
CA PRO A 425 -17.39 6.95 -22.28
C PRO A 425 -16.83 5.68 -21.64
N ARG A 426 -16.42 5.77 -20.38
CA ARG A 426 -16.00 4.64 -19.56
C ARG A 426 -17.12 4.22 -18.61
N PHE A 427 -17.53 2.97 -18.70
CA PHE A 427 -18.49 2.32 -17.84
C PHE A 427 -17.72 1.57 -16.75
N ARG A 428 -17.87 2.00 -15.51
CA ARG A 428 -17.14 1.43 -14.37
C ARG A 428 -18.10 0.77 -13.39
N SER A 429 -17.72 -0.40 -12.89
CA SER A 429 -18.44 -1.02 -11.79
C SER A 429 -18.56 -0.06 -10.61
N SER A 430 -19.71 -0.04 -9.96
CA SER A 430 -19.99 0.71 -8.74
C SER A 430 -21.00 -0.09 -7.92
N SER A 431 -20.52 -1.11 -7.21
CA SER A 431 -21.32 -2.08 -6.47
C SER A 431 -21.53 -1.62 -5.02
N ASN A 432 -22.60 -2.15 -4.36
CA ASN A 432 -22.74 -2.03 -2.91
C ASN A 432 -21.79 -2.97 -2.13
N ALA A 433 -21.07 -3.86 -2.82
CA ALA A 433 -20.02 -4.70 -2.26
C ALA A 433 -18.62 -4.19 -2.63
N GLU A 434 -18.41 -2.87 -2.62
CA GLU A 434 -17.12 -2.23 -2.76
C GLU A 434 -16.90 -1.31 -1.55
N ASP A 435 -15.65 -1.20 -1.09
CA ASP A 435 -15.22 -0.28 -0.03
C ASP A 435 -15.99 -0.41 1.32
N LEU A 436 -16.35 -1.64 1.70
CA LEU A 436 -16.93 -1.94 3.01
C LEU A 436 -15.85 -1.90 4.11
N GLU A 437 -16.25 -1.79 5.38
CA GLU A 437 -15.31 -1.68 6.51
C GLU A 437 -14.28 -2.81 6.58
N ASN A 438 -14.65 -4.04 6.19
CA ASN A 438 -13.78 -5.21 6.23
C ASN A 438 -13.63 -5.89 4.85
N PHE A 439 -14.04 -5.23 3.78
CA PHE A 439 -14.00 -5.81 2.44
C PHE A 439 -13.65 -4.73 1.41
N ASN A 440 -12.55 -4.93 0.70
CA ASN A 440 -12.14 -4.05 -0.39
C ASN A 440 -12.32 -4.77 -1.73
N GLY A 441 -13.30 -4.33 -2.50
CA GLY A 441 -13.62 -4.88 -3.82
C GLY A 441 -12.72 -4.39 -4.96
N ALA A 442 -11.56 -3.83 -4.66
CA ALA A 442 -10.63 -3.33 -5.67
C ALA A 442 -10.20 -4.41 -6.66
N GLY A 443 -10.32 -4.11 -7.94
CA GLY A 443 -9.88 -5.02 -9.01
C GLY A 443 -10.73 -6.29 -9.19
N LEU A 444 -11.83 -6.46 -8.45
CA LEU A 444 -12.70 -7.62 -8.57
C LEU A 444 -13.64 -7.53 -9.78
N TYR A 445 -14.00 -6.32 -10.19
CA TYR A 445 -15.04 -6.06 -11.19
C TYR A 445 -14.48 -5.32 -12.40
N ASP A 446 -15.14 -5.54 -13.53
CA ASP A 446 -14.73 -5.00 -14.82
C ASP A 446 -15.11 -3.53 -15.00
N SER A 447 -14.36 -2.88 -15.88
CA SER A 447 -14.70 -1.58 -16.46
C SER A 447 -14.55 -1.65 -17.96
N LYS A 448 -15.52 -1.16 -18.71
CA LYS A 448 -15.53 -1.24 -20.18
C LYS A 448 -15.68 0.15 -20.81
N THR A 449 -15.22 0.29 -22.03
CA THR A 449 -15.47 1.47 -22.86
C THR A 449 -16.65 1.15 -23.78
N GLY A 450 -17.70 1.99 -23.77
CA GLY A 450 -18.83 1.91 -24.70
C GLY A 450 -18.82 3.15 -25.57
N ILE A 451 -18.84 3.00 -26.91
CA ILE A 451 -18.70 4.11 -27.84
C ILE A 451 -20.00 4.24 -28.63
N PRO A 452 -20.66 5.41 -28.62
CA PRO A 452 -21.83 5.66 -29.44
C PRO A 452 -21.54 5.42 -30.94
N GLY A 453 -22.34 4.56 -31.58
CA GLY A 453 -22.20 4.23 -33.01
C GLY A 453 -21.07 3.27 -33.38
N ASP A 454 -20.27 2.79 -32.40
CA ASP A 454 -19.25 1.77 -32.67
C ASP A 454 -19.90 0.37 -32.78
N SER A 455 -19.43 -0.46 -33.71
CA SER A 455 -19.98 -1.80 -33.95
C SER A 455 -19.40 -2.89 -33.02
N VAL A 456 -18.23 -2.63 -32.41
CA VAL A 456 -17.51 -3.60 -31.56
C VAL A 456 -17.67 -3.24 -30.10
N LYS A 457 -17.41 -1.98 -29.74
CA LYS A 457 -17.46 -1.44 -28.37
C LYS A 457 -18.77 -0.72 -28.11
N THR A 458 -19.89 -1.43 -28.33
CA THR A 458 -21.23 -0.86 -28.19
C THR A 458 -21.56 -0.57 -26.71
N ILE A 459 -22.51 0.31 -26.44
CA ILE A 459 -22.94 0.72 -25.11
C ILE A 459 -23.58 -0.43 -24.34
N ASP A 460 -24.46 -1.19 -25.02
CA ASP A 460 -25.11 -2.37 -24.46
C ASP A 460 -24.11 -3.42 -24.00
N LYS A 461 -23.12 -3.77 -24.84
CA LYS A 461 -22.02 -4.67 -24.45
C LYS A 461 -21.20 -4.17 -23.24
N ALA A 462 -20.99 -2.86 -23.17
CA ALA A 462 -20.29 -2.28 -22.02
C ALA A 462 -21.10 -2.45 -20.74
N ILE A 463 -22.41 -2.21 -20.78
CA ILE A 463 -23.33 -2.35 -19.64
C ILE A 463 -23.37 -3.80 -19.16
N VAL A 464 -23.73 -4.75 -20.04
CA VAL A 464 -23.85 -6.16 -19.63
C VAL A 464 -22.52 -6.77 -19.19
N SER A 465 -21.39 -6.34 -19.77
CA SER A 465 -20.08 -6.81 -19.34
C SER A 465 -19.75 -6.35 -17.90
N VAL A 466 -20.12 -5.11 -17.55
CA VAL A 466 -19.94 -4.62 -16.17
C VAL A 466 -20.86 -5.35 -15.21
N TRP A 467 -22.14 -5.56 -15.56
CA TRP A 467 -23.08 -6.32 -14.74
C TRP A 467 -22.63 -7.77 -14.54
N ALA A 468 -22.20 -8.45 -15.61
CA ALA A 468 -21.71 -9.82 -15.56
C ALA A 468 -20.48 -9.98 -14.66
N SER A 469 -19.65 -8.94 -14.54
CA SER A 469 -18.45 -8.99 -13.71
C SER A 469 -18.74 -9.16 -12.21
N LEU A 470 -19.99 -8.92 -11.77
CA LEU A 470 -20.41 -9.23 -10.40
C LEU A 470 -20.24 -10.72 -10.08
N TRP A 471 -20.37 -11.58 -11.07
CA TRP A 471 -20.27 -13.04 -10.97
C TRP A 471 -18.91 -13.57 -11.45
N ASN A 472 -17.88 -12.74 -11.53
CA ASN A 472 -16.51 -13.21 -11.71
C ASN A 472 -16.15 -14.18 -10.59
N GLU A 473 -15.56 -15.32 -10.91
CA GLU A 473 -15.19 -16.38 -9.95
C GLU A 473 -14.45 -15.81 -8.74
N ARG A 474 -13.47 -14.96 -9.01
CA ARG A 474 -12.70 -14.29 -7.97
C ARG A 474 -13.56 -13.40 -7.07
N ALA A 475 -14.48 -12.63 -7.64
CA ALA A 475 -15.39 -11.77 -6.88
C ALA A 475 -16.34 -12.59 -6.01
N PHE A 476 -16.80 -13.73 -6.51
CA PHE A 476 -17.64 -14.67 -5.78
C PHE A 476 -16.89 -15.24 -4.57
N TYR A 477 -15.68 -15.79 -4.77
CA TYR A 477 -14.89 -16.35 -3.68
C TYR A 477 -14.49 -15.31 -2.63
N GLU A 478 -14.16 -14.10 -3.07
CA GLU A 478 -13.81 -13.02 -2.15
C GLU A 478 -14.97 -12.66 -1.23
N ARG A 479 -16.17 -12.50 -1.79
CA ARG A 479 -17.38 -12.27 -0.99
C ARG A 479 -17.72 -13.44 -0.07
N ASP A 480 -17.55 -14.69 -0.53
CA ASP A 480 -17.76 -15.87 0.31
C ASP A 480 -16.76 -15.93 1.47
N PHE A 481 -15.49 -15.65 1.24
CA PHE A 481 -14.46 -15.58 2.28
C PHE A 481 -14.83 -14.57 3.39
N PHE A 482 -15.37 -13.42 3.00
CA PHE A 482 -15.86 -12.39 3.94
C PHE A 482 -17.27 -12.64 4.43
N ARG A 483 -17.89 -13.77 4.04
CA ARG A 483 -19.26 -14.15 4.43
C ARG A 483 -20.29 -13.10 4.06
N ILE A 484 -20.15 -12.47 2.91
CA ILE A 484 -21.15 -11.56 2.33
C ILE A 484 -22.24 -12.41 1.65
N ASP A 485 -23.49 -12.14 1.96
CA ASP A 485 -24.63 -12.80 1.31
C ASP A 485 -24.70 -12.41 -0.17
N GLN A 486 -24.39 -13.35 -1.04
CA GLN A 486 -24.36 -13.14 -2.50
C GLN A 486 -25.71 -12.62 -3.08
N ARG A 487 -26.81 -12.89 -2.38
CA ARG A 487 -28.17 -12.44 -2.77
C ARG A 487 -28.40 -10.95 -2.60
N THR A 488 -27.59 -10.32 -1.77
CA THR A 488 -27.73 -8.89 -1.41
C THR A 488 -26.75 -7.98 -2.14
N VAL A 489 -26.07 -8.51 -3.16
CA VAL A 489 -25.07 -7.77 -3.92
C VAL A 489 -25.65 -7.28 -5.24
N TYR A 490 -25.49 -6.00 -5.52
CA TYR A 490 -26.00 -5.35 -6.73
C TYR A 490 -24.89 -4.56 -7.45
N MET A 491 -25.03 -4.45 -8.78
CA MET A 491 -24.08 -3.73 -9.61
C MET A 491 -24.71 -2.48 -10.23
N GLY A 492 -24.32 -1.31 -9.73
CA GLY A 492 -24.51 -0.05 -10.44
C GLY A 492 -23.36 0.23 -11.40
N ILE A 493 -23.54 1.19 -12.27
CA ILE A 493 -22.50 1.60 -13.23
C ILE A 493 -22.28 3.10 -13.13
N LEU A 494 -21.04 3.49 -12.91
CA LEU A 494 -20.57 4.85 -13.06
C LEU A 494 -20.13 5.07 -14.50
N VAL A 495 -20.71 6.05 -15.19
CA VAL A 495 -20.33 6.46 -16.56
C VAL A 495 -19.67 7.82 -16.52
N HIS A 496 -18.47 7.94 -17.07
CA HIS A 496 -17.72 9.19 -17.15
C HIS A 496 -16.79 9.23 -18.36
N GLU A 497 -16.16 10.38 -18.60
CA GLU A 497 -15.15 10.59 -19.64
C GLU A 497 -13.95 9.65 -19.46
N SER A 498 -13.41 9.09 -20.55
CA SER A 498 -12.13 8.37 -20.56
C SER A 498 -10.99 9.24 -21.02
N PHE A 499 -9.78 8.92 -20.56
CA PHE A 499 -8.55 9.69 -20.84
C PHE A 499 -7.49 8.74 -21.43
N PRO A 500 -7.46 8.59 -22.76
CA PRO A 500 -6.56 7.63 -23.42
C PRO A 500 -5.12 8.15 -23.57
N GLU A 501 -4.86 9.45 -23.44
CA GLU A 501 -3.53 10.05 -23.67
C GLU A 501 -2.80 10.26 -22.34
N GLU A 502 -2.30 9.17 -21.78
CA GLU A 502 -1.59 9.19 -20.49
C GLU A 502 -0.08 9.40 -20.71
N ILE A 503 0.48 10.43 -20.07
CA ILE A 503 1.93 10.61 -19.97
C ILE A 503 2.47 9.69 -18.87
N SER A 504 1.76 9.65 -17.74
CA SER A 504 2.02 8.75 -16.62
C SER A 504 0.73 8.53 -15.83
N ASN A 505 0.69 7.44 -15.09
CA ASN A 505 -0.38 7.14 -14.16
C ASN A 505 0.19 6.78 -12.79
N GLY A 506 -0.61 6.90 -11.74
CA GLY A 506 -0.16 6.61 -10.40
C GLY A 506 -1.29 6.31 -9.42
N VAL A 507 -0.90 5.73 -8.30
CA VAL A 507 -1.73 5.47 -7.14
C VAL A 507 -1.03 6.04 -5.90
N VAL A 508 -1.81 6.63 -5.00
CA VAL A 508 -1.30 7.24 -3.77
C VAL A 508 -2.08 6.73 -2.58
N VAL A 509 -1.37 6.42 -1.49
CA VAL A 509 -1.97 6.41 -0.16
C VAL A 509 -1.57 7.70 0.57
N THR A 510 -2.57 8.43 1.07
CA THR A 510 -2.35 9.70 1.77
C THR A 510 -1.96 9.49 3.24
N LYS A 511 -1.08 8.51 3.48
CA LYS A 511 -0.41 8.19 4.73
C LYS A 511 0.98 7.66 4.41
N ASN A 512 1.95 7.95 5.29
CA ASN A 512 3.25 7.31 5.19
C ASN A 512 3.14 5.87 5.71
N LEU A 513 3.32 4.89 4.82
CA LEU A 513 3.25 3.46 5.15
C LEU A 513 4.59 2.88 5.56
N TYR A 514 5.68 3.65 5.37
CA TYR A 514 7.04 3.25 5.68
C TYR A 514 7.49 3.73 7.06
N ARG A 515 7.02 4.92 7.48
CA ARG A 515 7.46 5.58 8.72
C ARG A 515 6.25 6.10 9.47
N ASP A 516 5.90 5.46 10.58
CA ASP A 516 4.72 5.84 11.37
C ASP A 516 4.86 7.20 12.08
N THR A 517 6.11 7.63 12.31
CA THR A 517 6.41 8.89 13.02
C THR A 517 6.51 10.11 12.12
N GLU A 518 6.54 9.92 10.80
CA GLU A 518 6.70 11.00 9.84
C GLU A 518 5.48 11.14 8.94
N SER A 519 4.86 12.32 8.94
CA SER A 519 3.73 12.60 8.05
C SER A 519 4.18 12.60 6.60
N GLY A 520 3.40 11.94 5.74
CA GLY A 520 3.74 11.87 4.31
C GLY A 520 2.75 11.05 3.51
N PHE A 521 3.03 10.93 2.22
CA PHE A 521 2.25 10.14 1.28
C PHE A 521 3.13 9.13 0.57
N VAL A 522 2.62 7.94 0.33
CA VAL A 522 3.27 6.92 -0.50
C VAL A 522 2.69 6.98 -1.90
N ILE A 523 3.53 7.26 -2.88
CA ILE A 523 3.15 7.47 -4.28
C ILE A 523 3.81 6.39 -5.13
N ASN A 524 3.02 5.63 -5.86
CA ASN A 524 3.49 4.66 -6.83
C ASN A 524 3.08 5.11 -8.24
N MET A 525 4.04 5.15 -9.18
CA MET A 525 3.82 5.72 -10.52
C MET A 525 4.41 4.87 -11.63
N GLN A 526 3.84 4.98 -12.81
CA GLN A 526 4.38 4.36 -14.02
C GLN A 526 4.21 5.27 -15.25
N LYS A 527 5.10 5.10 -16.22
CA LYS A 527 5.09 5.81 -17.50
C LYS A 527 3.98 5.28 -18.41
N GLY A 528 3.23 6.19 -19.04
CA GLY A 528 2.18 5.86 -19.99
C GLY A 528 1.01 5.12 -19.36
N GLU A 529 0.43 4.17 -20.08
CA GLU A 529 -0.75 3.40 -19.68
C GLU A 529 -0.41 2.10 -18.91
N THR A 530 0.87 1.80 -18.72
CA THR A 530 1.29 0.57 -18.01
C THR A 530 0.77 0.58 -16.57
N SER A 531 0.19 -0.53 -16.14
CA SER A 531 -0.39 -0.64 -14.80
C SER A 531 0.66 -0.40 -13.72
N VAL A 532 0.30 0.39 -12.72
CA VAL A 532 1.12 0.68 -11.53
C VAL A 532 1.00 -0.44 -10.51
N VAL A 533 -0.23 -0.88 -10.27
CA VAL A 533 -0.54 -1.87 -9.21
C VAL A 533 -0.32 -3.31 -9.65
N SER A 534 -0.25 -3.52 -10.97
CA SER A 534 -0.06 -4.81 -11.63
C SER A 534 0.83 -4.63 -12.87
N PRO A 535 2.10 -4.20 -12.70
CA PRO A 535 2.99 -4.04 -13.83
C PRO A 535 3.27 -5.40 -14.49
N PRO A 536 3.58 -5.45 -15.80
CA PRO A 536 4.04 -6.68 -16.43
C PRO A 536 5.32 -7.22 -15.79
N GLU A 537 5.58 -8.50 -15.99
CA GLU A 537 6.82 -9.14 -15.51
C GLU A 537 8.06 -8.38 -15.98
N GLY A 538 9.03 -8.20 -15.08
CA GLY A 538 10.28 -7.48 -15.36
C GLY A 538 10.16 -5.95 -15.38
N ILE A 539 8.96 -5.39 -15.21
CA ILE A 539 8.72 -3.96 -15.15
C ILE A 539 8.61 -3.50 -13.69
N THR A 540 9.47 -2.56 -13.30
CA THR A 540 9.42 -1.91 -11.99
C THR A 540 8.74 -0.56 -12.10
N SER A 541 7.80 -0.28 -11.21
CA SER A 541 7.17 1.04 -11.07
C SER A 541 8.02 1.97 -10.19
N GLU A 542 7.92 3.26 -10.41
CA GLU A 542 8.48 4.25 -9.49
C GLU A 542 7.68 4.25 -8.19
N LEU A 543 8.38 4.21 -7.07
CA LEU A 543 7.82 4.29 -5.74
C LEU A 543 8.56 5.38 -4.98
N MET A 544 7.82 6.34 -4.45
CA MET A 544 8.38 7.43 -3.66
C MET A 544 7.55 7.68 -2.41
N ILE A 545 8.19 8.26 -1.41
CA ILE A 545 7.55 8.83 -0.23
C ILE A 545 7.69 10.34 -0.33
N THR A 546 6.61 11.08 -0.16
CA THR A 546 6.66 12.52 0.03
C THR A 546 6.39 12.83 1.48
N TYR A 547 7.29 13.61 2.10
CA TYR A 547 7.19 14.00 3.49
C TYR A 547 6.54 15.38 3.59
N LEU A 548 5.62 15.51 4.52
CA LEU A 548 4.96 16.77 4.82
C LEU A 548 5.64 17.39 6.04
N ASN A 549 5.99 18.66 5.97
CA ASN A 549 6.60 19.34 7.11
C ASN A 549 5.59 19.41 8.27
N SER A 550 5.89 18.69 9.36
CA SER A 550 4.97 18.48 10.48
C SER A 550 4.71 19.73 11.32
N ASN A 551 5.52 20.77 11.16
CA ASN A 551 5.41 21.94 12.03
C ASN A 551 4.41 22.97 11.53
N ILE A 552 3.94 22.83 10.31
CA ILE A 552 3.20 23.92 9.71
C ILE A 552 2.26 23.38 8.62
N ASP A 553 1.72 23.86 7.84
CA ASP A 553 0.81 23.70 6.78
C ASP A 553 1.14 22.48 5.91
N PHE A 554 0.18 21.60 5.69
CA PHE A 554 0.22 20.57 4.66
C PHE A 554 0.53 21.14 3.26
N TYR A 555 0.52 22.45 3.11
CA TYR A 555 0.72 23.20 1.86
C TYR A 555 2.12 23.78 1.73
N ASP A 556 3.07 23.44 2.63
CA ASP A 556 4.42 23.98 2.58
C ASP A 556 5.16 23.49 1.31
N GLU A 557 5.71 24.43 0.56
CA GLU A 557 6.51 24.18 -0.64
C GLU A 557 7.87 23.53 -0.36
N LYS A 558 8.28 23.45 0.91
CA LYS A 558 9.55 22.84 1.34
C LYS A 558 9.48 21.31 1.51
N ASN A 559 8.36 20.67 1.19
CA ASN A 559 8.21 19.24 1.33
C ASN A 559 9.32 18.46 0.62
N SER A 560 9.85 17.48 1.33
CA SER A 560 10.90 16.58 0.83
C SER A 560 10.29 15.32 0.24
N MET A 561 11.11 14.58 -0.53
CA MET A 561 10.74 13.30 -1.12
C MET A 561 11.91 12.32 -1.10
N GLU A 562 11.58 11.04 -0.98
CA GLU A 562 12.52 9.92 -1.03
C GLU A 562 12.08 8.94 -2.12
N TYR A 563 13.01 8.51 -2.99
CA TYR A 563 12.74 7.53 -4.04
C TYR A 563 13.20 6.15 -3.58
N ILE A 564 12.25 5.25 -3.38
CA ILE A 564 12.49 3.85 -3.01
C ILE A 564 12.88 3.03 -4.25
N THR A 565 12.11 3.20 -5.34
CA THR A 565 12.43 2.60 -6.64
C THR A 565 12.18 3.60 -7.76
N TYR A 566 12.87 3.41 -8.88
CA TYR A 566 12.62 4.16 -10.12
C TYR A 566 11.91 3.28 -11.14
N SER A 567 11.14 3.92 -12.03
CA SER A 567 10.51 3.21 -13.16
C SER A 567 11.55 2.70 -14.15
N SER A 568 11.54 1.39 -14.40
CA SER A 568 12.37 0.79 -15.46
C SER A 568 12.01 1.30 -16.85
N LEU A 569 10.76 1.73 -17.09
CA LEU A 569 10.30 2.33 -18.34
C LEU A 569 10.77 3.77 -18.55
N ASN A 570 11.38 4.39 -17.54
CA ASN A 570 11.94 5.75 -17.61
C ASN A 570 13.48 5.77 -17.47
N GLY A 571 14.13 4.66 -17.70
CA GLY A 571 15.59 4.55 -17.61
C GLY A 571 16.12 4.77 -16.19
N ASN A 572 15.38 4.33 -15.20
CA ASN A 572 15.68 4.47 -13.77
C ASN A 572 15.90 5.94 -13.35
N LYS A 573 15.07 6.84 -13.90
CA LYS A 573 15.06 8.27 -13.56
C LYS A 573 13.68 8.66 -13.05
N PRO A 574 13.56 9.72 -12.23
CA PRO A 574 12.27 10.23 -11.77
C PRO A 574 11.32 10.52 -12.94
N LEU A 575 10.06 10.14 -12.78
CA LEU A 575 8.98 10.42 -13.75
C LEU A 575 8.53 11.87 -13.69
N LEU A 576 8.60 12.50 -12.53
CA LEU A 576 8.21 13.90 -12.29
C LEU A 576 9.41 14.74 -11.87
N THR A 577 9.34 16.02 -12.14
CA THR A 577 10.26 17.00 -11.53
C THR A 577 9.93 17.19 -10.06
N ILE A 578 10.89 17.72 -9.29
CA ILE A 578 10.68 18.05 -7.87
C ILE A 578 9.46 18.96 -7.68
N ASP A 579 9.31 19.98 -8.52
CA ASP A 579 8.19 20.91 -8.44
C ASP A 579 6.85 20.23 -8.77
N GLN A 580 6.83 19.32 -9.74
CA GLN A 580 5.63 18.52 -10.03
C GLN A 580 5.24 17.62 -8.86
N VAL A 581 6.21 17.01 -8.17
CA VAL A 581 5.94 16.20 -6.97
C VAL A 581 5.38 17.07 -5.84
N ARG A 582 5.93 18.28 -5.64
CA ARG A 582 5.42 19.21 -4.64
C ARG A 582 3.99 19.66 -4.93
N VAL A 583 3.70 20.00 -6.18
CA VAL A 583 2.33 20.34 -6.62
C VAL A 583 1.39 19.15 -6.38
N LEU A 584 1.81 17.94 -6.76
CA LEU A 584 1.02 16.72 -6.52
C LEU A 584 0.73 16.55 -5.03
N SER A 585 1.73 16.59 -4.16
CA SER A 585 1.57 16.43 -2.71
C SER A 585 0.61 17.47 -2.13
N LYS A 586 0.71 18.73 -2.57
CA LYS A 586 -0.22 19.80 -2.20
C LYS A 586 -1.67 19.48 -2.61
N GLN A 587 -1.89 18.98 -3.83
CA GLN A 587 -3.22 18.61 -4.29
C GLN A 587 -3.80 17.40 -3.53
N LEU A 588 -2.97 16.43 -3.21
CA LEU A 588 -3.36 15.29 -2.39
C LEU A 588 -3.77 15.71 -0.97
N ALA A 589 -3.07 16.68 -0.38
CA ALA A 589 -3.43 17.24 0.92
C ALA A 589 -4.79 17.97 0.88
N VAL A 590 -5.07 18.75 -0.16
CA VAL A 590 -6.38 19.40 -0.39
C VAL A 590 -7.49 18.37 -0.45
N ILE A 591 -7.28 17.26 -1.16
CA ILE A 591 -8.27 16.18 -1.27
C ILE A 591 -8.46 15.49 0.08
N LYS A 592 -7.38 15.14 0.78
CA LYS A 592 -7.42 14.50 2.10
C LYS A 592 -8.22 15.35 3.09
N ASP A 593 -7.94 16.64 3.17
CA ASP A 593 -8.64 17.58 4.06
C ASP A 593 -10.13 17.65 3.74
N HIS A 594 -10.48 17.81 2.45
CA HIS A 594 -11.88 17.84 2.01
C HIS A 594 -12.64 16.58 2.44
N PHE A 595 -12.12 15.39 2.12
CA PHE A 595 -12.78 14.13 2.43
C PHE A 595 -12.83 13.85 3.93
N TYR A 596 -11.78 14.19 4.68
CA TYR A 596 -11.79 14.07 6.13
C TYR A 596 -12.87 14.96 6.75
N SER A 597 -13.00 16.21 6.31
CA SER A 597 -14.02 17.13 6.80
C SER A 597 -15.44 16.60 6.56
N LYS A 598 -15.69 15.93 5.42
CA LYS A 598 -16.99 15.33 5.07
C LYS A 598 -17.27 14.02 5.81
N SER A 599 -16.24 13.25 6.12
CA SER A 599 -16.37 11.95 6.79
C SER A 599 -16.26 12.02 8.33
N LYS A 600 -15.93 13.18 8.89
CA LYS A 600 -15.67 13.39 10.33
C LYS A 600 -16.77 12.88 11.27
N ALA A 601 -18.01 12.84 10.81
CA ALA A 601 -19.14 12.38 11.62
C ALA A 601 -19.15 10.85 11.87
N TRP A 602 -18.50 10.05 11.01
CA TRP A 602 -18.50 8.58 11.10
C TRP A 602 -17.08 7.96 11.13
N VAL A 603 -16.04 8.72 10.81
CA VAL A 603 -14.66 8.29 10.93
C VAL A 603 -14.17 8.52 12.35
N LYS A 604 -13.72 7.45 13.01
CA LYS A 604 -13.22 7.49 14.40
C LYS A 604 -11.73 7.84 14.52
N THR A 605 -11.01 7.78 13.41
CA THR A 605 -9.56 8.04 13.37
C THR A 605 -9.28 9.54 13.31
N GLY A 606 -8.17 9.98 13.93
CA GLY A 606 -7.65 11.34 13.77
C GLY A 606 -7.21 11.64 12.33
N PHE A 607 -7.00 12.93 12.00
CA PHE A 607 -6.58 13.35 10.66
C PHE A 607 -5.26 12.71 10.22
N ALA A 608 -4.31 12.53 11.13
CA ALA A 608 -3.01 11.91 10.82
C ALA A 608 -3.19 10.46 10.31
N ASP A 609 -4.08 9.69 10.96
CA ASP A 609 -4.34 8.30 10.61
C ASP A 609 -5.36 8.09 9.50
N TYR A 610 -6.13 9.14 9.18
CA TYR A 610 -7.06 9.09 8.06
C TYR A 610 -6.30 9.00 6.74
N ALA A 611 -6.55 7.96 5.97
CA ALA A 611 -5.87 7.75 4.70
C ALA A 611 -6.87 7.52 3.57
N LEU A 612 -6.48 8.00 2.38
CA LEU A 612 -7.20 7.81 1.12
C LEU A 612 -6.28 7.07 0.15
N ASP A 613 -6.88 6.19 -0.65
CA ASP A 613 -6.32 5.61 -1.85
C ASP A 613 -6.82 6.43 -3.04
N ILE A 614 -5.89 7.01 -3.80
CA ILE A 614 -6.18 7.97 -4.87
C ILE A 614 -5.52 7.50 -6.17
N GLU A 615 -6.33 7.32 -7.23
CA GLU A 615 -5.81 7.09 -8.57
C GLU A 615 -5.69 8.41 -9.32
N PHE A 616 -4.52 8.68 -9.92
CA PHE A 616 -4.26 9.89 -10.69
C PHE A 616 -3.55 9.61 -12.00
N LYS A 617 -3.55 10.60 -12.89
CA LYS A 617 -2.86 10.58 -14.17
C LYS A 617 -2.26 11.94 -14.46
N TYR A 618 -1.16 11.94 -15.18
CA TYR A 618 -0.74 13.12 -15.93
C TYR A 618 -1.13 12.92 -17.39
N ILE A 619 -1.87 13.88 -17.92
CA ILE A 619 -2.37 13.84 -19.29
C ILE A 619 -1.96 15.12 -20.04
N LEU A 620 -1.93 15.03 -21.37
CA LEU A 620 -1.75 16.21 -22.23
C LEU A 620 -3.13 16.85 -22.50
N ARG A 621 -3.29 18.12 -22.12
CA ARG A 621 -4.52 18.87 -22.38
C ARG A 621 -4.16 20.27 -22.90
N ASN A 622 -4.61 20.59 -24.12
CA ASN A 622 -4.29 21.85 -24.80
C ASN A 622 -2.78 22.15 -24.83
N GLY A 623 -1.96 21.13 -25.10
CA GLY A 623 -0.49 21.24 -25.15
C GLY A 623 0.20 21.37 -23.80
N LYS A 624 -0.52 21.29 -22.68
CA LYS A 624 0.03 21.33 -21.31
C LYS A 624 -0.17 20.02 -20.59
N THR A 625 0.84 19.60 -19.86
CA THR A 625 0.74 18.47 -18.91
C THR A 625 -0.08 18.90 -17.70
N VAL A 626 -1.16 18.19 -17.41
CA VAL A 626 -2.06 18.50 -16.29
C VAL A 626 -2.30 17.28 -15.42
N LEU A 627 -2.51 17.51 -14.13
CA LEU A 627 -2.87 16.49 -13.16
C LEU A 627 -4.37 16.21 -13.25
N LEU A 628 -4.73 14.93 -13.39
CA LEU A 628 -6.09 14.41 -13.35
C LEU A 628 -6.23 13.44 -12.19
N ILE A 629 -7.14 13.71 -11.28
CA ILE A 629 -7.53 12.77 -10.22
C ILE A 629 -8.75 11.98 -10.72
N LYS A 630 -8.56 10.68 -10.82
CA LYS A 630 -9.53 9.79 -11.48
C LYS A 630 -10.47 9.11 -10.49
N GLN A 631 -9.96 8.79 -9.30
CA GLN A 631 -10.70 8.08 -8.25
C GLN A 631 -10.13 8.43 -6.88
N VAL A 632 -10.99 8.45 -5.89
CA VAL A 632 -10.65 8.55 -4.46
C VAL A 632 -11.48 7.53 -3.73
N ARG A 633 -10.91 6.87 -2.72
CA ARG A 633 -11.63 6.00 -1.78
C ARG A 633 -10.88 5.96 -0.43
N PRO A 634 -11.54 5.56 0.67
CA PRO A 634 -10.85 5.32 1.93
C PRO A 634 -9.79 4.22 1.77
N TYR A 635 -8.61 4.45 2.31
CA TYR A 635 -7.61 3.40 2.51
C TYR A 635 -7.86 2.79 3.91
N ARG A 636 -8.03 1.47 3.95
CA ARG A 636 -8.38 0.72 5.17
C ARG A 636 -7.44 -0.43 5.43
#